data_aeb349da280447a09eb38c8440ffcfc7
#
_entry.id   aeb349da280447a09eb38c8440ffcfc7
#
_cell.length_a   1.000
_cell.length_b   1.000
_cell.length_c   1.000
_cell.angle_alpha   90.00
_cell.angle_beta   90.00
_cell.angle_gamma   90.00
#
_symmetry.space_group_name_H-M   'P 1'
#
loop_
_entity.id
_entity.type
_entity.pdbx_description
1 polymer ?
#
loop_
_entity_poly.entity_id
_entity_poly.type
_entity_poly.pdbx_seq_one_letter_code
_entity_poly.pdbx_strand_id
1 'polypeptide(L)'
;MKLSSRTLQVLKNFSTINPSLLFKNGSVITTMSPNKTVMARATVGEVFPQTYAIYDLSRFIGVLSMFNDPDIAMGDSFLVISEGNRVVNYTYADPEMIVTPPDKPIRFPEDAEIDFIMSSDVLSSVQKAINILQMPELSVSGEDGKVFVGAVNSKNPTGDTFKIEVGTTEHSFSMMFKAENIKIIGGDYKVKITSRGLAYFRGDDVEYWIPTESSSSFGG
;
A
#
# COMPACT_ATOMS: atom_id res chain seq x y z
N MET A 1 24.89 0.95 -6.94
CA MET A 1 23.56 0.81 -7.63
C MET A 1 22.83 2.14 -7.59
N LYS A 2 21.88 2.37 -8.51
CA LYS A 2 21.00 3.54 -8.51
C LYS A 2 19.56 3.08 -8.31
N LEU A 3 18.74 3.92 -7.69
CA LEU A 3 17.32 3.63 -7.52
C LEU A 3 16.52 4.32 -8.62
N SER A 4 15.64 3.57 -9.28
CA SER A 4 14.71 4.12 -10.26
C SER A 4 13.67 5.03 -9.63
N SER A 5 13.06 5.91 -10.42
CA SER A 5 11.95 6.75 -9.96
C SER A 5 10.79 5.91 -9.42
N ARG A 6 10.57 4.72 -10.00
CA ARG A 6 9.53 3.81 -9.53
C ARG A 6 9.84 3.25 -8.15
N THR A 7 11.07 2.82 -7.90
CA THR A 7 11.50 2.35 -6.58
C THR A 7 11.39 3.46 -5.54
N LEU A 8 11.79 4.69 -5.87
CA LEU A 8 11.61 5.83 -4.97
C LEU A 8 10.13 6.11 -4.66
N GLN A 9 9.23 5.94 -5.64
CA GLN A 9 7.78 6.07 -5.44
C GLN A 9 7.25 4.97 -4.50
N VAL A 10 7.70 3.71 -4.68
CA VAL A 10 7.37 2.60 -3.78
C VAL A 10 7.84 2.90 -2.36
N LEU A 11 9.09 3.33 -2.18
CA LEU A 11 9.63 3.66 -0.86
C LEU A 11 8.86 4.81 -0.18
N LYS A 12 8.50 5.86 -0.94
CA LYS A 12 7.65 6.96 -0.44
C LYS A 12 6.28 6.47 0.01
N ASN A 13 5.66 5.58 -0.74
CA ASN A 13 4.40 4.97 -0.34
C ASN A 13 4.57 4.09 0.90
N PHE A 14 5.56 3.21 0.91
CA PHE A 14 5.80 2.30 2.04
C PHE A 14 6.14 3.05 3.33
N SER A 15 6.80 4.21 3.25
CA SER A 15 7.04 5.07 4.43
C SER A 15 5.75 5.60 5.06
N THR A 16 4.65 5.67 4.33
CA THR A 16 3.33 6.02 4.90
C THR A 16 2.67 4.84 5.62
N ILE A 17 3.06 3.61 5.28
CA ILE A 17 2.55 2.37 5.89
C ILE A 17 3.35 2.04 7.15
N ASN A 18 4.68 2.06 7.06
CA ASN A 18 5.60 1.79 8.15
C ASN A 18 6.78 2.77 8.09
N PRO A 19 7.12 3.45 9.20
CA PRO A 19 8.27 4.35 9.23
C PRO A 19 9.62 3.63 9.02
N SER A 20 9.68 2.32 9.17
CA SER A 20 10.89 1.51 9.02
C SER A 20 10.75 0.45 7.93
N LEU A 21 11.88 -0.02 7.38
CA LEU A 21 11.88 -1.00 6.32
C LEU A 21 13.09 -1.95 6.44
N LEU A 22 12.82 -3.25 6.28
CA LEU A 22 13.85 -4.26 6.09
C LEU A 22 13.96 -4.60 4.59
N PHE A 23 15.10 -4.25 3.99
CA PHE A 23 15.46 -4.71 2.66
C PHE A 23 16.04 -6.12 2.78
N LYS A 24 15.53 -7.05 1.97
CA LYS A 24 16.07 -8.40 1.83
C LYS A 24 16.84 -8.53 0.53
N ASN A 25 17.73 -9.50 0.46
CA ASN A 25 18.39 -9.84 -0.82
C ASN A 25 17.35 -10.14 -1.89
N GLY A 26 17.52 -9.59 -3.09
CA GLY A 26 16.61 -9.73 -4.23
C GLY A 26 15.94 -8.42 -4.65
N SER A 27 14.88 -8.52 -5.43
CA SER A 27 14.13 -7.38 -6.00
C SER A 27 12.75 -7.15 -5.36
N VAL A 28 12.43 -7.86 -4.29
CA VAL A 28 11.14 -7.76 -3.62
C VAL A 28 11.27 -6.96 -2.33
N ILE A 29 10.46 -5.92 -2.22
CA ILE A 29 10.34 -5.10 -1.01
C ILE A 29 8.98 -5.39 -0.39
N THR A 30 8.94 -5.64 0.92
CA THR A 30 7.70 -5.88 1.67
C THR A 30 7.63 -4.98 2.89
N THR A 31 6.44 -4.53 3.24
CA THR A 31 6.20 -3.75 4.45
C THR A 31 4.89 -4.15 5.12
N MET A 32 4.77 -3.88 6.40
CA MET A 32 3.54 -4.08 7.18
C MET A 32 3.41 -2.96 8.20
N SER A 33 2.22 -2.40 8.33
CA SER A 33 1.95 -1.37 9.32
C SER A 33 2.21 -1.88 10.75
N PRO A 34 2.65 -1.03 11.69
CA PRO A 34 2.93 -1.44 13.07
C PRO A 34 1.74 -2.11 13.77
N ASN A 35 0.52 -1.67 13.46
CA ASN A 35 -0.73 -2.26 13.96
C ASN A 35 -1.20 -3.50 13.16
N LYS A 36 -0.41 -3.94 12.17
CA LYS A 36 -0.64 -5.13 11.33
C LYS A 36 -1.95 -5.11 10.54
N THR A 37 -2.49 -3.92 10.23
CA THR A 37 -3.72 -3.76 9.45
C THR A 37 -3.48 -3.61 7.96
N VAL A 38 -2.31 -3.18 7.53
CA VAL A 38 -1.96 -3.02 6.12
C VAL A 38 -0.67 -3.75 5.84
N MET A 39 -0.66 -4.55 4.80
CA MET A 39 0.55 -5.15 4.26
C MET A 39 0.69 -4.78 2.79
N ALA A 40 1.93 -4.53 2.37
CA ALA A 40 2.25 -4.26 0.98
C ALA A 40 3.50 -5.02 0.53
N ARG A 41 3.54 -5.33 -0.76
CA ARG A 41 4.66 -5.97 -1.44
C ARG A 41 4.86 -5.30 -2.79
N ALA A 42 6.11 -5.04 -3.16
CA ALA A 42 6.45 -4.55 -4.48
C ALA A 42 7.63 -5.33 -5.06
N THR A 43 7.61 -5.53 -6.38
CA THR A 43 8.75 -6.01 -7.14
C THR A 43 9.36 -4.82 -7.87
N VAL A 44 10.62 -4.51 -7.58
CA VAL A 44 11.33 -3.36 -8.16
C VAL A 44 12.36 -3.80 -9.19
N GLY A 45 12.86 -2.84 -9.98
CA GLY A 45 13.84 -3.14 -11.02
C GLY A 45 15.25 -3.44 -10.50
N GLU A 46 15.57 -2.97 -9.30
CA GLU A 46 16.87 -3.16 -8.66
C GLU A 46 16.94 -4.50 -7.93
N VAL A 47 18.14 -5.06 -7.86
CA VAL A 47 18.46 -6.23 -7.04
C VAL A 47 19.32 -5.77 -5.87
N PHE A 48 18.77 -5.87 -4.66
CA PHE A 48 19.50 -5.59 -3.43
C PHE A 48 20.42 -6.78 -3.11
N PRO A 49 21.74 -6.58 -2.99
CA PRO A 49 22.67 -7.71 -2.87
C PRO A 49 22.75 -8.31 -1.45
N GLN A 50 22.24 -7.63 -0.44
CA GLN A 50 22.27 -8.08 0.95
C GLN A 50 21.05 -7.57 1.73
N THR A 51 20.83 -8.16 2.91
CA THR A 51 19.81 -7.70 3.86
C THR A 51 20.35 -6.55 4.70
N TYR A 52 19.56 -5.49 4.83
CA TYR A 52 19.83 -4.35 5.72
C TYR A 52 18.54 -3.66 6.15
N ALA A 53 18.58 -2.97 7.27
CA ALA A 53 17.42 -2.31 7.86
C ALA A 53 17.58 -0.79 7.86
N ILE A 54 16.48 -0.10 7.56
CA ILE A 54 16.32 1.36 7.66
C ILE A 54 15.26 1.65 8.71
N TYR A 55 15.65 2.33 9.80
CA TYR A 55 14.74 2.65 10.91
C TYR A 55 13.78 3.81 10.55
N ASP A 56 14.30 4.85 9.91
CA ASP A 56 13.53 6.03 9.48
C ASP A 56 13.60 6.14 7.95
N LEU A 57 12.58 5.54 7.30
CA LEU A 57 12.49 5.49 5.86
C LEU A 57 12.25 6.87 5.24
N SER A 58 11.50 7.75 5.92
CA SER A 58 11.26 9.11 5.46
C SER A 58 12.56 9.93 5.47
N ARG A 59 13.37 9.79 6.51
CA ARG A 59 14.70 10.41 6.59
C ARG A 59 15.64 9.87 5.52
N PHE A 60 15.63 8.56 5.28
CA PHE A 60 16.42 7.93 4.22
C PHE A 60 16.05 8.52 2.84
N ILE A 61 14.75 8.61 2.52
CA ILE A 61 14.26 9.23 1.30
C ILE A 61 14.66 10.70 1.23
N GLY A 62 14.61 11.42 2.36
CA GLY A 62 15.08 12.79 2.48
C GLY A 62 16.57 12.93 2.12
N VAL A 63 17.42 12.01 2.60
CA VAL A 63 18.84 11.98 2.24
C VAL A 63 19.03 11.73 0.74
N LEU A 64 18.30 10.78 0.16
CA LEU A 64 18.36 10.54 -1.29
C LEU A 64 17.96 11.79 -2.11
N SER A 65 17.01 12.59 -1.63
CA SER A 65 16.57 13.82 -2.30
C SER A 65 17.58 14.97 -2.30
N MET A 66 18.67 14.86 -1.50
CA MET A 66 19.79 15.81 -1.54
C MET A 66 20.65 15.68 -2.81
N PHE A 67 20.43 14.62 -3.57
CA PHE A 67 21.16 14.26 -4.79
C PHE A 67 20.18 14.23 -5.98
N ASN A 68 20.72 14.28 -7.20
CA ASN A 68 19.89 14.13 -8.41
C ASN A 68 19.80 12.65 -8.85
N ASP A 69 20.95 11.98 -8.92
CA ASP A 69 21.05 10.59 -9.38
C ASP A 69 22.21 9.88 -8.66
N PRO A 70 22.09 9.63 -7.33
CA PRO A 70 23.18 9.13 -6.52
C PRO A 70 23.51 7.68 -6.80
N ASP A 71 24.79 7.36 -6.72
CA ASP A 71 25.24 5.98 -6.56
C ASP A 71 25.11 5.55 -5.09
N ILE A 72 24.58 4.35 -4.89
CA ILE A 72 24.45 3.72 -3.59
C ILE A 72 25.35 2.50 -3.57
N ALA A 73 26.35 2.51 -2.70
CA ALA A 73 27.20 1.36 -2.38
C ALA A 73 26.84 0.82 -1.00
N MET A 74 26.92 -0.49 -0.83
CA MET A 74 26.60 -1.16 0.43
C MET A 74 27.89 -1.51 1.15
N GLY A 75 28.06 -1.01 2.38
CA GLY A 75 29.10 -1.41 3.31
C GLY A 75 28.56 -2.39 4.36
N ASP A 76 29.41 -2.79 5.29
CA ASP A 76 29.05 -3.77 6.32
C ASP A 76 28.03 -3.21 7.34
N SER A 77 28.09 -1.91 7.64
CA SER A 77 27.25 -1.27 8.65
C SER A 77 26.54 0.02 8.19
N PHE A 78 26.73 0.44 6.95
CA PHE A 78 26.11 1.65 6.37
C PHE A 78 26.04 1.59 4.86
N LEU A 79 25.12 2.39 4.29
CA LEU A 79 25.09 2.72 2.86
C LEU A 79 26.00 3.92 2.61
N VAL A 80 26.79 3.88 1.56
CA VAL A 80 27.50 5.05 1.01
C VAL A 80 26.66 5.59 -0.15
N ILE A 81 26.11 6.78 0.03
CA ILE A 81 25.30 7.50 -0.98
C ILE A 81 26.15 8.63 -1.52
N SER A 82 26.44 8.64 -2.81
CA SER A 82 27.42 9.59 -3.37
C SER A 82 27.02 10.08 -4.76
N GLU A 83 27.38 11.35 -5.05
CA GLU A 83 27.27 11.96 -6.37
C GLU A 83 28.31 13.08 -6.50
N GLY A 84 29.24 12.96 -7.44
CA GLY A 84 30.35 13.90 -7.61
C GLY A 84 31.24 13.94 -6.35
N ASN A 85 31.34 15.11 -5.70
CA ASN A 85 32.12 15.31 -4.47
C ASN A 85 31.27 15.25 -3.19
N ARG A 86 29.99 14.87 -3.28
CA ARG A 86 29.07 14.75 -2.14
C ARG A 86 28.98 13.30 -1.73
N VAL A 87 29.08 13.02 -0.43
CA VAL A 87 28.98 11.67 0.15
C VAL A 87 28.22 11.72 1.45
N VAL A 88 27.29 10.78 1.63
CA VAL A 88 26.62 10.51 2.90
C VAL A 88 26.80 9.05 3.26
N ASN A 89 27.24 8.78 4.49
CA ASN A 89 27.21 7.44 5.09
C ASN A 89 25.93 7.32 5.91
N TYR A 90 25.01 6.45 5.48
CA TYR A 90 23.75 6.22 6.16
C TYR A 90 23.79 4.89 6.91
N THR A 91 23.86 4.95 8.25
CA THR A 91 24.00 3.78 9.12
C THR A 91 22.76 2.89 9.10
N TYR A 92 22.95 1.58 9.06
CA TYR A 92 21.88 0.60 9.19
C TYR A 92 21.27 0.60 10.59
N ALA A 93 20.01 0.23 10.66
CA ALA A 93 19.36 -0.10 11.91
C ALA A 93 19.53 -1.60 12.25
N ASP A 94 19.24 -1.95 13.50
CA ASP A 94 19.10 -3.35 13.88
C ASP A 94 17.84 -3.96 13.23
N PRO A 95 17.95 -5.03 12.44
CA PRO A 95 16.81 -5.69 11.81
C PRO A 95 15.74 -6.17 12.80
N GLU A 96 16.11 -6.50 14.03
CA GLU A 96 15.17 -6.95 15.07
C GLU A 96 14.20 -5.86 15.52
N MET A 97 14.55 -4.58 15.29
CA MET A 97 13.67 -3.44 15.59
C MET A 97 12.61 -3.18 14.52
N ILE A 98 12.65 -3.88 13.39
CA ILE A 98 11.77 -3.64 12.25
C ILE A 98 10.57 -4.58 12.27
N VAL A 99 9.36 -4.02 12.24
CA VAL A 99 8.13 -4.81 12.04
C VAL A 99 8.05 -5.23 10.58
N THR A 100 8.17 -6.54 10.34
CA THR A 100 8.13 -7.14 9.00
C THR A 100 6.90 -8.01 8.81
N PRO A 101 6.42 -8.17 7.55
CA PRO A 101 5.43 -9.19 7.24
C PRO A 101 5.96 -10.59 7.56
N PRO A 102 5.06 -11.58 7.75
CA PRO A 102 5.45 -12.98 7.86
C PRO A 102 6.28 -13.43 6.64
N ASP A 103 7.24 -14.33 6.85
CA ASP A 103 8.05 -14.89 5.74
C ASP A 103 7.24 -15.75 4.78
N LYS A 104 6.15 -16.35 5.27
CA LYS A 104 5.24 -17.13 4.41
C LYS A 104 4.38 -16.19 3.57
N PRO A 105 4.31 -16.40 2.24
CA PRO A 105 3.44 -15.62 1.38
C PRO A 105 1.98 -15.69 1.87
N ILE A 106 1.30 -14.55 1.93
CA ILE A 106 -0.14 -14.54 2.15
C ILE A 106 -0.79 -15.11 0.90
N ARG A 107 -1.45 -16.26 1.06
CA ARG A 107 -2.30 -16.85 0.02
C ARG A 107 -3.66 -16.16 0.12
N PHE A 108 -4.03 -15.45 -0.94
CA PHE A 108 -5.37 -14.91 -1.07
C PHE A 108 -6.24 -15.92 -1.85
N PRO A 109 -7.49 -16.18 -1.41
CA PRO A 109 -8.38 -17.08 -2.13
C PRO A 109 -8.63 -16.63 -3.56
N GLU A 110 -8.54 -17.55 -4.52
CA GLU A 110 -8.82 -17.21 -5.93
C GLU A 110 -10.32 -17.03 -6.19
N ASP A 111 -11.16 -17.70 -5.38
CA ASP A 111 -12.62 -17.71 -5.39
C ASP A 111 -13.24 -16.66 -4.46
N ALA A 112 -12.58 -15.52 -4.30
CA ALA A 112 -13.14 -14.40 -3.53
C ALA A 112 -14.47 -13.94 -4.17
N GLU A 113 -15.46 -13.71 -3.32
CA GLU A 113 -16.84 -13.45 -3.73
C GLU A 113 -17.02 -12.08 -4.43
N ILE A 114 -16.10 -11.15 -4.21
CA ILE A 114 -16.10 -9.81 -4.80
C ILE A 114 -14.82 -9.67 -5.62
N ASP A 115 -14.96 -9.39 -6.93
CA ASP A 115 -13.85 -9.19 -7.89
C ASP A 115 -14.24 -8.06 -8.86
N PHE A 116 -13.40 -7.03 -8.97
CA PHE A 116 -13.60 -5.93 -9.92
C PHE A 116 -12.28 -5.23 -10.23
N ILE A 117 -12.28 -4.37 -11.26
CA ILE A 117 -11.16 -3.51 -11.60
C ILE A 117 -11.37 -2.12 -11.01
N MET A 118 -10.44 -1.69 -10.20
CA MET A 118 -10.34 -0.30 -9.74
C MET A 118 -9.34 0.43 -10.62
N SER A 119 -9.82 1.24 -11.54
CA SER A 119 -8.93 2.04 -12.38
C SER A 119 -8.25 3.16 -11.57
N SER A 120 -7.13 3.66 -12.08
CA SER A 120 -6.41 4.80 -11.49
C SER A 120 -7.30 6.03 -11.30
N ASP A 121 -8.21 6.28 -12.25
CA ASP A 121 -9.16 7.40 -12.18
C ASP A 121 -10.19 7.22 -11.07
N VAL A 122 -10.72 6.01 -10.91
CA VAL A 122 -11.65 5.66 -9.81
C VAL A 122 -10.94 5.82 -8.47
N LEU A 123 -9.76 5.23 -8.30
CA LEU A 123 -8.97 5.33 -7.08
C LEU A 123 -8.67 6.79 -6.72
N SER A 124 -8.20 7.58 -7.69
CA SER A 124 -7.92 9.01 -7.50
C SER A 124 -9.18 9.80 -7.11
N SER A 125 -10.32 9.53 -7.75
CA SER A 125 -11.58 10.22 -7.48
C SER A 125 -12.10 9.92 -6.09
N VAL A 126 -12.05 8.66 -5.66
CA VAL A 126 -12.47 8.26 -4.31
C VAL A 126 -11.53 8.83 -3.24
N GLN A 127 -10.20 8.80 -3.47
CA GLN A 127 -9.24 9.42 -2.55
C GLN A 127 -9.45 10.94 -2.42
N LYS A 128 -9.76 11.63 -3.52
CA LYS A 128 -10.11 13.06 -3.49
C LYS A 128 -11.41 13.30 -2.72
N ALA A 129 -12.44 12.47 -2.94
CA ALA A 129 -13.69 12.59 -2.21
C ALA A 129 -13.52 12.35 -0.71
N ILE A 130 -12.74 11.34 -0.30
CA ILE A 130 -12.35 11.10 1.10
C ILE A 130 -11.75 12.36 1.73
N ASN A 131 -10.78 12.99 1.04
CA ASN A 131 -10.08 14.15 1.56
C ASN A 131 -10.94 15.42 1.58
N ILE A 132 -11.71 15.68 0.52
CA ILE A 132 -12.53 16.90 0.39
C ILE A 132 -13.74 16.85 1.34
N LEU A 133 -14.42 15.71 1.38
CA LEU A 133 -15.62 15.50 2.21
C LEU A 133 -15.27 15.06 3.64
N GLN A 134 -13.97 14.89 3.95
CA GLN A 134 -13.48 14.42 5.28
C GLN A 134 -14.13 13.09 5.69
N MET A 135 -14.26 12.16 4.72
CA MET A 135 -14.88 10.86 4.96
C MET A 135 -13.93 9.92 5.70
N PRO A 136 -14.38 9.27 6.79
CA PRO A 136 -13.54 8.34 7.54
C PRO A 136 -13.34 6.99 6.85
N GLU A 137 -14.17 6.64 5.86
CA GLU A 137 -14.23 5.31 5.28
C GLU A 137 -14.30 5.34 3.75
N LEU A 138 -13.58 4.39 3.13
CA LEU A 138 -13.85 3.92 1.77
C LEU A 138 -14.83 2.75 1.87
N SER A 139 -15.89 2.76 1.03
CA SER A 139 -16.82 1.64 0.91
C SER A 139 -16.69 0.94 -0.43
N VAL A 140 -16.92 -0.38 -0.43
CA VAL A 140 -17.19 -1.16 -1.63
C VAL A 140 -18.52 -1.85 -1.40
N SER A 141 -19.55 -1.51 -2.18
CA SER A 141 -20.90 -2.05 -2.00
C SER A 141 -21.42 -2.75 -3.25
N GLY A 142 -22.23 -3.79 -3.01
CA GLY A 142 -23.03 -4.48 -4.03
C GLY A 142 -24.50 -4.16 -3.83
N GLU A 143 -25.08 -3.36 -4.74
CA GLU A 143 -26.47 -2.88 -4.68
C GLU A 143 -27.10 -2.97 -6.07
N ASP A 144 -28.31 -3.49 -6.18
CA ASP A 144 -29.11 -3.57 -7.42
C ASP A 144 -28.33 -4.16 -8.62
N GLY A 145 -27.54 -5.20 -8.35
CA GLY A 145 -26.75 -5.90 -9.37
C GLY A 145 -25.46 -5.19 -9.79
N LYS A 146 -25.07 -4.10 -9.10
CA LYS A 146 -23.90 -3.27 -9.41
C LYS A 146 -22.93 -3.22 -8.27
N VAL A 147 -21.63 -3.05 -8.60
CA VAL A 147 -20.57 -2.78 -7.64
C VAL A 147 -20.24 -1.31 -7.64
N PHE A 148 -20.21 -0.71 -6.45
CA PHE A 148 -19.82 0.69 -6.26
C PHE A 148 -18.61 0.78 -5.35
N VAL A 149 -17.73 1.73 -5.64
CA VAL A 149 -16.67 2.19 -4.74
C VAL A 149 -16.99 3.62 -4.31
N GLY A 150 -16.89 3.91 -3.02
CA GLY A 150 -17.32 5.20 -2.50
C GLY A 150 -16.54 5.71 -1.31
N ALA A 151 -16.88 6.94 -0.92
CA ALA A 151 -16.42 7.60 0.31
C ALA A 151 -17.64 7.87 1.18
N VAL A 152 -17.63 7.38 2.41
CA VAL A 152 -18.81 7.39 3.29
C VAL A 152 -18.41 7.65 4.75
N ASN A 153 -19.43 7.99 5.54
CA ASN A 153 -19.36 7.98 7.00
C ASN A 153 -20.46 7.05 7.53
N SER A 154 -20.10 5.81 7.85
CA SER A 154 -21.06 4.80 8.33
C SER A 154 -21.77 5.22 9.63
N LYS A 155 -21.18 6.14 10.41
CA LYS A 155 -21.77 6.70 11.64
C LYS A 155 -22.76 7.84 11.37
N ASN A 156 -22.78 8.39 10.15
CA ASN A 156 -23.70 9.46 9.73
C ASN A 156 -24.32 9.12 8.36
N PRO A 157 -25.28 8.19 8.30
CA PRO A 157 -25.85 7.70 7.04
C PRO A 157 -26.68 8.75 6.27
N THR A 158 -27.02 9.87 6.91
CA THR A 158 -27.75 11.00 6.27
C THR A 158 -26.79 12.10 5.79
N GLY A 159 -25.48 11.93 5.97
CA GLY A 159 -24.47 12.88 5.53
C GLY A 159 -24.15 12.76 4.04
N ASP A 160 -23.15 13.55 3.63
CA ASP A 160 -22.64 13.51 2.27
C ASP A 160 -22.09 12.11 1.96
N THR A 161 -22.25 11.69 0.69
CA THR A 161 -21.70 10.43 0.19
C THR A 161 -21.16 10.64 -1.21
N PHE A 162 -20.17 9.84 -1.58
CA PHE A 162 -19.68 9.78 -2.95
C PHE A 162 -19.57 8.32 -3.37
N LYS A 163 -20.03 7.96 -4.56
CA LYS A 163 -19.87 6.61 -5.11
C LYS A 163 -19.71 6.61 -6.61
N ILE A 164 -18.95 5.66 -7.12
CA ILE A 164 -18.71 5.40 -8.54
C ILE A 164 -19.05 3.94 -8.83
N GLU A 165 -19.80 3.65 -9.87
CA GLU A 165 -20.03 2.31 -10.38
C GLU A 165 -18.74 1.77 -11.02
N VAL A 166 -18.36 0.53 -10.67
CA VAL A 166 -17.11 -0.10 -11.13
C VAL A 166 -17.32 -1.50 -11.73
N GLY A 167 -18.52 -2.05 -11.66
CA GLY A 167 -18.82 -3.37 -12.19
C GLY A 167 -20.19 -3.87 -11.80
N THR A 168 -20.41 -5.17 -11.98
CA THR A 168 -21.67 -5.86 -11.68
C THR A 168 -21.42 -7.00 -10.69
N THR A 169 -22.47 -7.39 -9.95
CA THR A 169 -22.40 -8.48 -8.97
C THR A 169 -23.78 -9.12 -8.78
N GLU A 170 -23.82 -10.39 -8.41
CA GLU A 170 -25.04 -11.07 -7.98
C GLU A 170 -25.22 -11.01 -6.46
N HIS A 171 -24.23 -10.46 -5.74
CA HIS A 171 -24.22 -10.41 -4.29
C HIS A 171 -24.61 -9.04 -3.75
N SER A 172 -25.32 -9.01 -2.64
CA SER A 172 -25.53 -7.82 -1.81
C SER A 172 -24.46 -7.78 -0.72
N PHE A 173 -23.73 -6.69 -0.60
CA PHE A 173 -22.67 -6.53 0.39
C PHE A 173 -22.34 -5.07 0.66
N SER A 174 -21.72 -4.83 1.80
CA SER A 174 -21.17 -3.52 2.18
C SER A 174 -19.85 -3.73 2.89
N MET A 175 -18.74 -3.49 2.18
CA MET A 175 -17.38 -3.65 2.70
C MET A 175 -16.79 -2.29 3.02
N MET A 176 -16.46 -2.07 4.29
CA MET A 176 -15.94 -0.79 4.81
C MET A 176 -14.46 -0.89 5.11
N PHE A 177 -13.71 0.14 4.74
CA PHE A 177 -12.28 0.27 5.00
C PHE A 177 -12.01 1.62 5.64
N LYS A 178 -11.18 1.67 6.67
CA LYS A 178 -10.68 2.96 7.18
C LYS A 178 -9.93 3.69 6.09
N ALA A 179 -10.27 4.96 5.87
CA ALA A 179 -9.60 5.82 4.90
C ALA A 179 -8.08 5.89 5.16
N GLU A 180 -7.66 5.91 6.42
CA GLU A 180 -6.26 5.92 6.83
C GLU A 180 -5.46 4.66 6.42
N ASN A 181 -6.15 3.54 6.15
CA ASN A 181 -5.55 2.29 5.69
C ASN A 181 -5.43 2.21 4.15
N ILE A 182 -6.10 3.09 3.41
CA ILE A 182 -6.04 3.15 1.95
C ILE A 182 -4.79 3.89 1.48
N LYS A 183 -3.66 3.34 1.80
CA LYS A 183 -2.32 3.86 1.47
C LYS A 183 -1.79 3.20 0.19
N ILE A 184 -2.57 3.30 -0.89
CA ILE A 184 -2.32 2.62 -2.16
C ILE A 184 -1.70 3.62 -3.15
N ILE A 185 -0.63 3.22 -3.86
CA ILE A 185 -0.05 4.02 -4.95
C ILE A 185 -1.07 4.16 -6.08
N GLY A 186 -1.14 5.31 -6.74
CA GLY A 186 -1.97 5.49 -7.93
C GLY A 186 -1.61 4.49 -9.02
N GLY A 187 -2.63 3.88 -9.62
CA GLY A 187 -2.54 2.83 -10.64
C GLY A 187 -3.84 2.06 -10.77
N ASP A 188 -3.86 1.14 -11.72
CA ASP A 188 -4.97 0.21 -11.90
C ASP A 188 -4.76 -1.03 -11.03
N TYR A 189 -5.84 -1.51 -10.42
CA TYR A 189 -5.79 -2.67 -9.54
C TYR A 189 -6.90 -3.66 -9.86
N LYS A 190 -6.55 -4.93 -9.94
CA LYS A 190 -7.51 -6.00 -9.77
C LYS A 190 -7.76 -6.14 -8.27
N VAL A 191 -9.01 -5.89 -7.86
CA VAL A 191 -9.41 -5.92 -6.45
C VAL A 191 -10.24 -7.17 -6.21
N LYS A 192 -9.86 -7.94 -5.20
CA LYS A 192 -10.62 -9.07 -4.68
C LYS A 192 -10.91 -8.87 -3.21
N ILE A 193 -12.13 -9.15 -2.76
CA ILE A 193 -12.51 -9.04 -1.35
C ILE A 193 -13.25 -10.33 -0.97
N THR A 194 -12.85 -10.90 0.16
CA THR A 194 -13.55 -12.07 0.71
C THR A 194 -14.67 -11.65 1.64
N SER A 195 -15.73 -12.44 1.72
CA SER A 195 -16.82 -12.29 2.71
C SER A 195 -16.31 -12.28 4.16
N ARG A 196 -15.10 -12.82 4.41
CA ARG A 196 -14.42 -12.86 5.71
C ARG A 196 -13.70 -11.56 6.08
N GLY A 197 -13.73 -10.56 5.18
CA GLY A 197 -13.23 -9.23 5.49
C GLY A 197 -11.74 -9.00 5.21
N LEU A 198 -11.17 -9.62 4.19
CA LEU A 198 -9.84 -9.30 3.68
C LEU A 198 -9.92 -8.88 2.21
N ALA A 199 -9.34 -7.75 1.88
CA ALA A 199 -9.18 -7.27 0.51
C ALA A 199 -7.74 -7.42 0.03
N TYR A 200 -7.61 -7.73 -1.25
CA TYR A 200 -6.37 -7.83 -2.00
C TYR A 200 -6.43 -6.93 -3.22
N PHE A 201 -5.50 -6.00 -3.30
CA PHE A 201 -5.34 -5.07 -4.42
C PHE A 201 -4.08 -5.48 -5.17
N ARG A 202 -4.22 -5.93 -6.41
CA ARG A 202 -3.11 -6.37 -7.25
C ARG A 202 -2.92 -5.39 -8.40
N GLY A 203 -1.83 -4.62 -8.36
CA GLY A 203 -1.32 -3.83 -9.47
C GLY A 203 -0.27 -4.60 -10.28
N ASP A 204 0.42 -3.93 -11.18
CA ASP A 204 1.44 -4.54 -12.06
C ASP A 204 2.67 -5.01 -11.28
N ASP A 205 3.18 -4.16 -10.40
CA ASP A 205 4.42 -4.39 -9.64
C ASP A 205 4.24 -4.23 -8.13
N VAL A 206 3.03 -3.91 -7.66
CA VAL A 206 2.72 -3.67 -6.25
C VAL A 206 1.41 -4.31 -5.85
N GLU A 207 1.37 -4.84 -4.65
CA GLU A 207 0.23 -5.56 -4.08
C GLU A 207 -0.04 -5.06 -2.65
N TYR A 208 -1.33 -5.02 -2.26
CA TYR A 208 -1.74 -4.63 -0.91
C TYR A 208 -2.77 -5.61 -0.35
N TRP A 209 -2.67 -5.88 0.95
CA TRP A 209 -3.64 -6.63 1.74
C TRP A 209 -4.16 -5.71 2.84
N ILE A 210 -5.48 -5.48 2.83
CA ILE A 210 -6.14 -4.53 3.74
C ILE A 210 -7.40 -5.21 4.29
N PRO A 211 -7.53 -5.38 5.62
CA PRO A 211 -8.76 -5.91 6.20
C PRO A 211 -9.88 -4.89 6.12
N THR A 212 -11.11 -5.38 6.03
CA THR A 212 -12.29 -4.57 6.18
C THR A 212 -12.58 -4.29 7.64
N GLU A 213 -13.42 -3.31 7.91
CA GLU A 213 -13.89 -3.00 9.27
C GLU A 213 -14.99 -3.98 9.71
N SER A 214 -15.19 -4.08 11.02
CA SER A 214 -16.22 -4.94 11.61
C SER A 214 -17.66 -4.53 11.28
N SER A 215 -17.85 -3.32 10.77
CA SER A 215 -19.12 -2.82 10.24
C SER A 215 -19.46 -3.36 8.85
N SER A 216 -18.55 -4.11 8.22
CA SER A 216 -18.78 -4.73 6.92
C SER A 216 -19.78 -5.88 6.99
N SER A 217 -20.55 -6.08 5.93
CA SER A 217 -21.54 -7.16 5.79
C SER A 217 -21.48 -7.78 4.41
N PHE A 218 -21.77 -9.09 4.32
CA PHE A 218 -21.89 -9.84 3.08
C PHE A 218 -23.10 -10.77 3.16
N GLY A 219 -24.00 -10.66 2.19
CA GLY A 219 -25.30 -11.34 2.19
C GLY A 219 -26.26 -10.67 3.19
N GLY A 220 -27.42 -10.27 2.76
CA GLY A 220 -28.53 -9.76 3.57
C GLY A 220 -29.76 -10.58 3.32
#